data_29db89d9f501021d9517fc48f3ffa085
#
_entry.id   29db89d9f501021d9517fc48f3ffa085
#
_cell.length_a   1.000
_cell.length_b   1.000
_cell.length_c   1.000
_cell.angle_alpha   90.00
_cell.angle_beta   90.00
_cell.angle_gamma   90.00
#
_symmetry.space_group_name_H-M   'P 1'
#
loop_
_entity.id
_entity.type
_entity.pdbx_description
1 polymer ?
#
loop_
_entity_poly.entity_id
_entity_poly.type
_entity_poly.pdbx_seq_one_letter_code
_entity_poly.pdbx_strand_id
1 'polypeptide(L)'
;MKVKEESEKVGLKLNIQKTKIIASSPITSWEIDGETVKTVSDFIFWGSKITADGDCSHDIKRHLLLGRKVMTNLDSILKSKDITLPTKVRLIKAMVFPVVMYGCESWYVRKAEHRGMMLLNCGAGEDSCESLGVQGDPTSPF
;
A
#
# COMPACT_ATOMS: atom_id res chain seq x y z
N MET A 1 23.99 20.01 0.69
CA MET A 1 23.20 18.75 0.50
C MET A 1 22.60 18.77 -0.91
N LYS A 2 22.98 17.82 -1.77
CA LYS A 2 22.63 17.83 -3.23
C LYS A 2 21.14 18.04 -3.52
N VAL A 3 20.25 17.40 -2.76
CA VAL A 3 18.78 17.51 -2.98
C VAL A 3 18.29 18.95 -2.85
N LYS A 4 18.79 19.71 -1.87
CA LYS A 4 18.42 21.11 -1.69
C LYS A 4 18.90 21.97 -2.86
N GLU A 5 20.17 21.85 -3.23
CA GLU A 5 20.78 22.60 -4.33
C GLU A 5 20.06 22.36 -5.67
N GLU A 6 19.72 21.08 -5.94
CA GLU A 6 19.00 20.72 -7.18
C GLU A 6 17.54 21.20 -7.15
N SER A 7 16.87 21.18 -5.99
CA SER A 7 15.50 21.70 -5.89
C SER A 7 15.44 23.22 -6.05
N GLU A 8 16.42 23.94 -5.52
CA GLU A 8 16.49 25.41 -5.66
C GLU A 8 16.72 25.84 -7.11
N LYS A 9 17.46 25.08 -7.90
CA LYS A 9 17.66 25.36 -9.35
C LYS A 9 16.35 25.37 -10.14
N VAL A 10 15.35 24.59 -9.72
CA VAL A 10 14.02 24.53 -10.35
C VAL A 10 12.97 25.36 -9.59
N GLY A 11 13.39 26.24 -8.69
CA GLY A 11 12.53 27.16 -7.96
C GLY A 11 11.76 26.51 -6.78
N LEU A 12 12.10 25.31 -6.38
CA LEU A 12 11.49 24.61 -5.25
C LEU A 12 12.30 24.84 -3.98
N LYS A 13 11.64 25.21 -2.89
CA LYS A 13 12.27 25.33 -1.56
C LYS A 13 11.95 24.13 -0.69
N LEU A 14 12.99 23.53 -0.11
CA LEU A 14 12.83 22.44 0.83
C LEU A 14 12.17 22.94 2.12
N ASN A 15 11.06 22.32 2.52
CA ASN A 15 10.40 22.63 3.79
C ASN A 15 10.95 21.70 4.88
N ILE A 16 11.86 22.20 5.70
CA ILE A 16 12.56 21.44 6.74
C ILE A 16 11.59 20.88 7.79
N GLN A 17 10.57 21.64 8.18
CA GLN A 17 9.59 21.20 9.17
C GLN A 17 8.74 20.03 8.69
N LYS A 18 8.47 19.95 7.38
CA LYS A 18 7.74 18.83 6.74
C LYS A 18 8.67 17.67 6.35
N THR A 19 9.98 17.92 6.28
CA THR A 19 10.97 16.89 5.97
C THR A 19 11.15 15.99 7.17
N LYS A 20 11.16 14.69 6.94
CA LYS A 20 11.37 13.66 7.98
C LYS A 20 12.40 12.66 7.48
N ILE A 21 13.15 12.09 8.40
CA ILE A 21 14.15 11.08 8.10
C ILE A 21 13.71 9.75 8.68
N ILE A 22 13.73 8.71 7.84
CA ILE A 22 13.60 7.33 8.26
C ILE A 22 14.98 6.69 8.12
N ALA A 23 15.48 6.08 9.18
CA ALA A 23 16.74 5.39 9.18
C ALA A 23 16.59 3.97 9.74
N SER A 24 17.28 3.02 9.13
CA SER A 24 17.35 1.63 9.60
C SER A 24 18.26 1.44 10.80
N SER A 25 19.12 2.42 11.09
CA SER A 25 20.01 2.45 12.24
C SER A 25 19.72 3.69 13.10
N PRO A 26 20.00 3.65 14.40
CA PRO A 26 19.78 4.80 15.27
C PRO A 26 20.66 5.99 14.83
N ILE A 27 20.04 7.05 14.35
CA ILE A 27 20.67 8.33 14.06
C ILE A 27 20.34 9.27 15.21
N THR A 28 21.37 9.86 15.82
CA THR A 28 21.25 10.74 16.99
C THR A 28 20.65 12.09 16.62
N SER A 29 21.07 12.69 15.51
CA SER A 29 20.53 13.95 15.02
C SER A 29 20.92 14.15 13.54
N TRP A 30 20.09 14.83 12.80
CA TRP A 30 20.40 15.26 11.45
C TRP A 30 19.97 16.71 11.28
N GLU A 31 20.85 17.53 10.73
CA GLU A 31 20.61 18.95 10.54
C GLU A 31 20.66 19.33 9.06
N ILE A 32 19.78 20.23 8.68
CA ILE A 32 19.76 20.86 7.37
C ILE A 32 19.72 22.37 7.62
N ASP A 33 20.73 23.10 7.17
CA ASP A 33 20.88 24.57 7.36
C ASP A 33 20.82 25.02 8.84
N GLY A 34 21.35 24.20 9.76
CA GLY A 34 21.32 24.50 11.20
C GLY A 34 19.97 24.19 11.89
N GLU A 35 18.98 23.69 11.14
CA GLU A 35 17.72 23.23 11.71
C GLU A 35 17.72 21.70 11.84
N THR A 36 17.32 21.19 13.01
CA THR A 36 17.25 19.75 13.27
C THR A 36 16.06 19.12 12.57
N VAL A 37 16.31 18.10 11.75
CA VAL A 37 15.28 17.33 11.05
C VAL A 37 14.78 16.20 11.94
N LYS A 38 13.46 16.05 12.04
CA LYS A 38 12.82 15.02 12.86
C LYS A 38 13.05 13.62 12.28
N THR A 39 13.61 12.73 13.11
CA THR A 39 13.68 11.30 12.80
C THR A 39 12.38 10.62 13.21
N VAL A 40 11.85 9.76 12.37
CA VAL A 40 10.61 9.01 12.60
C VAL A 40 10.80 7.53 12.28
N SER A 41 10.08 6.67 12.98
CA SER A 41 10.07 5.22 12.75
C SER A 41 9.18 4.83 11.57
N ASP A 42 8.17 5.64 11.30
CA ASP A 42 7.23 5.44 10.21
C ASP A 42 6.77 6.77 9.59
N PHE A 43 6.29 6.68 8.39
CA PHE A 43 5.84 7.83 7.62
C PHE A 43 4.70 7.42 6.69
N ILE A 44 3.65 8.25 6.60
CA ILE A 44 2.57 8.04 5.62
C ILE A 44 2.87 8.87 4.38
N PHE A 45 3.09 8.18 3.26
CA PHE A 45 3.35 8.78 1.96
C PHE A 45 2.24 8.37 0.99
N TRP A 46 1.46 9.35 0.52
CA TRP A 46 0.33 9.12 -0.39
C TRP A 46 -0.64 8.02 0.09
N GLY A 47 -0.86 7.95 1.39
CA GLY A 47 -1.76 6.97 2.00
C GLY A 47 -1.14 5.61 2.30
N SER A 48 0.08 5.32 1.85
CA SER A 48 0.83 4.11 2.21
C SER A 48 1.75 4.38 3.41
N LYS A 49 1.78 3.45 4.35
CA LYS A 49 2.65 3.52 5.52
C LYS A 49 4.00 2.91 5.19
N ILE A 50 5.05 3.72 5.24
CA ILE A 50 6.44 3.31 5.08
C ILE A 50 7.07 3.23 6.47
N THR A 51 7.71 2.10 6.79
CA THR A 51 8.37 1.83 8.05
C THR A 51 9.88 1.64 7.84
N ALA A 52 10.68 1.90 8.85
CA ALA A 52 12.14 1.78 8.79
C ALA A 52 12.62 0.32 8.60
N ASP A 53 11.83 -0.65 9.05
CA ASP A 53 12.07 -2.09 8.90
C ASP A 53 11.52 -2.68 7.60
N GLY A 54 10.82 -1.86 6.78
CA GLY A 54 10.18 -2.31 5.54
C GLY A 54 8.97 -3.23 5.74
N ASP A 55 8.44 -3.35 6.96
CA ASP A 55 7.24 -4.17 7.22
C ASP A 55 5.97 -3.47 6.75
N CYS A 56 5.38 -4.00 5.67
CA CYS A 56 4.13 -3.51 5.09
C CYS A 56 2.87 -4.23 5.62
N SER A 57 3.02 -5.21 6.53
CA SER A 57 1.89 -6.03 7.05
C SER A 57 0.78 -5.18 7.64
N HIS A 58 1.14 -4.08 8.32
CA HIS A 58 0.16 -3.19 8.94
C HIS A 58 -0.66 -2.42 7.89
N ASP A 59 0.01 -1.98 6.82
CA ASP A 59 -0.65 -1.26 5.73
C ASP A 59 -1.56 -2.19 4.93
N ILE A 60 -1.11 -3.40 4.63
CA ILE A 60 -1.90 -4.46 3.98
C ILE A 60 -3.17 -4.75 4.78
N LYS A 61 -3.05 -4.98 6.10
CA LYS A 61 -4.22 -5.21 6.98
C LYS A 61 -5.20 -4.04 6.95
N ARG A 62 -4.71 -2.81 6.95
CA ARG A 62 -5.54 -1.60 6.86
C ARG A 62 -6.33 -1.57 5.55
N HIS A 63 -5.69 -1.83 4.42
CA HIS A 63 -6.36 -1.84 3.11
C HIS A 63 -7.36 -2.99 2.98
N LEU A 64 -7.06 -4.17 3.54
CA LEU A 64 -8.02 -5.27 3.61
C LEU A 64 -9.27 -4.91 4.44
N LEU A 65 -9.10 -4.21 5.56
CA LEU A 65 -10.23 -3.73 6.36
C LEU A 65 -11.07 -2.69 5.60
N LEU A 66 -10.42 -1.77 4.87
CA LEU A 66 -11.12 -0.81 4.02
C LEU A 66 -11.90 -1.52 2.89
N GLY A 67 -11.29 -2.50 2.24
CA GLY A 67 -11.95 -3.34 1.24
C GLY A 67 -13.18 -4.06 1.79
N ARG A 68 -13.08 -4.65 3.00
CA ARG A 68 -14.23 -5.25 3.69
C ARG A 68 -15.34 -4.25 3.96
N LYS A 69 -15.00 -3.03 4.38
CA LYS A 69 -15.99 -1.96 4.59
C LYS A 69 -16.72 -1.60 3.31
N VAL A 70 -16.01 -1.49 2.19
CA VAL A 70 -16.62 -1.26 0.87
C VAL A 70 -17.54 -2.42 0.49
N MET A 71 -17.11 -3.69 0.70
CA MET A 71 -17.94 -4.88 0.47
C MET A 71 -19.23 -4.85 1.29
N THR A 72 -19.14 -4.46 2.55
CA THR A 72 -20.34 -4.34 3.42
C THR A 72 -21.30 -3.27 2.89
N ASN A 73 -20.81 -2.16 2.39
CA ASN A 73 -21.65 -1.12 1.78
C ASN A 73 -22.35 -1.60 0.49
N LEU A 74 -21.76 -2.58 -0.21
CA LEU A 74 -22.34 -3.18 -1.43
C LEU A 74 -23.22 -4.41 -1.13
N ASP A 75 -23.40 -4.80 0.14
CA ASP A 75 -24.05 -6.06 0.52
C ASP A 75 -25.45 -6.21 -0.05
N SER A 76 -26.27 -5.15 -0.05
CA SER A 76 -27.61 -5.14 -0.62
C SER A 76 -27.61 -5.44 -2.12
N ILE A 77 -26.65 -4.89 -2.86
CA ILE A 77 -26.49 -5.10 -4.30
C ILE A 77 -25.97 -6.52 -4.57
N LEU A 78 -25.00 -6.96 -3.78
CA LEU A 78 -24.36 -8.28 -3.94
C LEU A 78 -25.35 -9.42 -3.61
N LYS A 79 -26.27 -9.21 -2.67
CA LYS A 79 -27.33 -10.17 -2.33
C LYS A 79 -28.56 -10.14 -3.24
N SER A 80 -28.74 -9.09 -4.03
CA SER A 80 -29.85 -8.99 -4.96
C SER A 80 -29.84 -10.14 -5.98
N LYS A 81 -31.01 -10.76 -6.19
CA LYS A 81 -31.19 -11.81 -7.20
C LYS A 81 -31.38 -11.25 -8.61
N ASP A 82 -31.75 -9.98 -8.72
CA ASP A 82 -32.00 -9.30 -9.99
C ASP A 82 -30.74 -8.94 -10.76
N ILE A 83 -29.59 -8.94 -10.04
CA ILE A 83 -28.29 -8.58 -10.60
C ILE A 83 -27.50 -9.84 -10.92
N THR A 84 -27.07 -9.93 -12.18
CA THR A 84 -26.31 -11.09 -12.67
C THR A 84 -24.93 -11.18 -12.04
N LEU A 85 -24.39 -12.39 -11.90
CA LEU A 85 -23.08 -12.63 -11.32
C LEU A 85 -21.95 -11.86 -12.04
N PRO A 86 -21.89 -11.78 -13.39
CA PRO A 86 -20.87 -10.98 -14.08
C PRO A 86 -20.92 -9.50 -13.72
N THR A 87 -22.11 -8.95 -13.52
CA THR A 87 -22.27 -7.54 -13.10
C THR A 87 -21.75 -7.33 -11.68
N LYS A 88 -22.04 -8.25 -10.75
CA LYS A 88 -21.51 -8.22 -9.38
C LYS A 88 -19.98 -8.26 -9.35
N VAL A 89 -19.39 -9.16 -10.15
CA VAL A 89 -17.93 -9.27 -10.28
C VAL A 89 -17.32 -7.96 -10.82
N ARG A 90 -17.92 -7.37 -11.86
CA ARG A 90 -17.48 -6.08 -12.40
C ARG A 90 -17.53 -4.97 -11.34
N LEU A 91 -18.59 -4.95 -10.55
CA LEU A 91 -18.76 -3.97 -9.48
C LEU A 91 -17.67 -4.12 -8.41
N ILE A 92 -17.38 -5.34 -7.97
CA ILE A 92 -16.30 -5.62 -7.03
C ILE A 92 -14.96 -5.17 -7.60
N LYS A 93 -14.65 -5.53 -8.85
CA LYS A 93 -13.41 -5.11 -9.52
C LYS A 93 -13.28 -3.59 -9.63
N ALA A 94 -14.36 -2.88 -9.87
CA ALA A 94 -14.34 -1.42 -10.01
C ALA A 94 -14.27 -0.67 -8.67
N MET A 95 -14.85 -1.20 -7.59
CA MET A 95 -14.98 -0.48 -6.32
C MET A 95 -14.10 -1.00 -5.19
N VAL A 96 -13.93 -2.31 -5.08
CA VAL A 96 -13.18 -2.92 -3.97
C VAL A 96 -11.69 -3.02 -4.30
N PHE A 97 -11.35 -3.50 -5.50
CA PHE A 97 -9.95 -3.68 -5.90
C PHE A 97 -9.11 -2.40 -5.82
N PRO A 98 -9.55 -1.24 -6.35
CA PRO A 98 -8.76 -0.03 -6.25
C PRO A 98 -8.46 0.38 -4.80
N VAL A 99 -9.39 0.13 -3.88
CA VAL A 99 -9.20 0.44 -2.46
C VAL A 99 -8.19 -0.48 -1.81
N VAL A 100 -8.25 -1.78 -2.11
CA VAL A 100 -7.34 -2.79 -1.55
C VAL A 100 -5.95 -2.67 -2.14
N MET A 101 -5.83 -2.43 -3.45
CA MET A 101 -4.57 -2.43 -4.19
C MET A 101 -3.88 -1.06 -4.23
N TYR A 102 -4.48 -0.04 -3.63
CA TYR A 102 -3.87 1.29 -3.59
C TYR A 102 -2.53 1.27 -2.83
N GLY A 103 -1.47 1.71 -3.49
CA GLY A 103 -0.12 1.75 -2.91
C GLY A 103 0.55 0.37 -2.74
N CYS A 104 0.02 -0.69 -3.40
CA CYS A 104 0.54 -2.05 -3.25
C CYS A 104 1.88 -2.29 -3.97
N GLU A 105 2.34 -1.38 -4.81
CA GLU A 105 3.59 -1.49 -5.57
C GLU A 105 4.84 -1.62 -4.69
N SER A 106 4.75 -1.17 -3.44
CA SER A 106 5.83 -1.25 -2.46
C SER A 106 5.67 -2.42 -1.46
N TRP A 107 4.62 -3.24 -1.60
CA TRP A 107 4.33 -4.29 -0.63
C TRP A 107 5.12 -5.57 -0.88
N TYR A 108 5.83 -6.02 0.14
CA TYR A 108 6.30 -7.39 0.21
C TYR A 108 5.25 -8.25 0.92
N VAL A 109 4.48 -9.02 0.15
CA VAL A 109 3.33 -9.77 0.66
C VAL A 109 3.78 -11.12 1.22
N ARG A 110 3.63 -11.32 2.53
CA ARG A 110 3.87 -12.62 3.18
C ARG A 110 2.75 -13.61 2.84
N LYS A 111 3.06 -14.92 2.84
CA LYS A 111 2.08 -16.00 2.54
C LYS A 111 0.76 -15.90 3.33
N ALA A 112 0.80 -15.46 4.58
CA ALA A 112 -0.39 -15.29 5.41
C ALA A 112 -1.32 -14.17 4.91
N GLU A 113 -0.75 -13.10 4.39
CA GLU A 113 -1.48 -11.92 3.88
C GLU A 113 -2.00 -12.17 2.47
N HIS A 114 -1.28 -12.99 1.70
CA HIS A 114 -1.70 -13.46 0.39
C HIS A 114 -3.06 -14.18 0.45
N ARG A 115 -3.30 -14.97 1.52
CA ARG A 115 -4.61 -15.62 1.74
C ARG A 115 -5.73 -14.60 1.91
N GLY A 116 -5.51 -13.51 2.65
CA GLY A 116 -6.51 -12.45 2.82
C GLY A 116 -6.88 -11.75 1.51
N MET A 117 -5.89 -11.51 0.65
CA MET A 117 -6.11 -10.95 -0.69
C MET A 117 -6.77 -11.95 -1.63
N MET A 118 -6.39 -13.24 -1.56
CA MET A 118 -7.02 -14.31 -2.32
C MET A 118 -8.50 -14.49 -1.97
N LEU A 119 -8.87 -14.44 -0.69
CA LEU A 119 -10.27 -14.57 -0.26
C LEU A 119 -11.15 -13.43 -0.81
N LEU A 120 -10.61 -12.23 -0.96
CA LEU A 120 -11.31 -11.14 -1.65
C LEU A 120 -11.43 -11.39 -3.15
N ASN A 121 -10.46 -12.10 -3.73
CA ASN A 121 -10.44 -12.43 -5.17
C ASN A 121 -11.33 -13.65 -5.49
N CYS A 122 -11.37 -14.68 -4.64
CA CYS A 122 -12.23 -15.85 -4.82
C CYS A 122 -13.73 -15.53 -4.72
N GLY A 123 -14.11 -14.45 -4.04
CA GLY A 123 -15.47 -13.90 -4.12
C GLY A 123 -15.82 -13.34 -5.50
N ALA A 124 -14.86 -13.23 -6.42
CA ALA A 124 -14.99 -12.62 -7.72
C ALA A 124 -14.92 -13.59 -8.92
N GLY A 125 -14.88 -14.93 -8.70
CA GLY A 125 -14.86 -15.96 -9.76
C GLY A 125 -13.46 -16.51 -10.08
N GLU A 126 -13.39 -17.80 -10.34
CA GLU A 126 -12.18 -18.61 -10.44
C GLU A 126 -11.22 -18.26 -11.60
N ASP A 127 -11.63 -17.45 -12.57
CA ASP A 127 -10.85 -17.15 -13.78
C ASP A 127 -9.83 -16.00 -13.65
N SER A 128 -9.68 -15.38 -12.49
CA SER A 128 -8.82 -14.21 -12.31
C SER A 128 -7.47 -14.48 -11.60
N CYS A 129 -7.18 -15.73 -11.23
CA CYS A 129 -5.93 -16.07 -10.51
C CYS A 129 -4.67 -16.02 -11.40
N GLU A 130 -4.79 -16.14 -12.71
CA GLU A 130 -3.63 -16.20 -13.62
C GLU A 130 -3.08 -14.84 -14.07
N SER A 131 -3.80 -13.75 -13.89
CA SER A 131 -3.38 -12.45 -14.42
C SER A 131 -2.59 -11.55 -13.46
N LEU A 132 -2.47 -11.93 -12.20
CA LEU A 132 -1.52 -11.29 -11.27
C LEU A 132 -0.21 -12.08 -11.28
N GLY A 133 0.65 -11.75 -12.24
CA GLY A 133 1.97 -12.36 -12.45
C GLY A 133 2.92 -12.19 -11.27
N VAL A 134 2.66 -12.89 -10.19
CA VAL A 134 3.64 -13.15 -9.14
C VAL A 134 4.26 -14.50 -9.43
N GLN A 135 5.19 -14.52 -10.38
CA GLN A 135 6.17 -15.58 -10.50
C GLN A 135 7.14 -15.46 -9.33
N GLY A 136 6.80 -16.10 -8.23
CA GLY A 136 7.74 -16.37 -7.16
C GLY A 136 8.58 -17.58 -7.55
N ASP A 137 9.82 -17.35 -7.95
CA ASP A 137 10.83 -18.39 -8.17
C ASP A 137 11.04 -19.17 -6.86
N PRO A 138 10.92 -20.52 -6.85
CA PRO A 138 11.07 -21.32 -5.64
C PRO A 138 12.52 -21.68 -5.28
N THR A 139 13.52 -21.03 -5.88
CA THR A 139 14.92 -21.34 -5.64
C THR A 139 15.76 -20.09 -5.42
N SER A 140 15.83 -19.65 -4.16
CA SER A 140 16.99 -18.93 -3.64
C SER A 140 17.14 -19.22 -2.16
N PRO A 141 18.20 -19.95 -1.75
CA PRO A 141 18.61 -20.08 -0.37
C PRO A 141 19.54 -18.89 -0.05
N PHE A 142 19.08 -17.99 0.83
CA PHE A 142 19.96 -17.25 1.78
C PHE A 142 19.05 -16.51 2.76
#